data_f6c7065f1c449807b89137e1e68fb848
#
_entry.id   f6c7065f1c449807b89137e1e68fb848
#
_cell.length_a   1.000
_cell.length_b   1.000
_cell.length_c   1.000
_cell.angle_alpha   90.00
_cell.angle_beta   90.00
_cell.angle_gamma   90.00
#
_symmetry.space_group_name_H-M   'P 1'
#
loop_
_entity.id
_entity.type
_entity.pdbx_description
1 polymer ?
#
loop_
_entity_poly.entity_id
_entity_poly.type
_entity_poly.pdbx_seq_one_letter_code
_entity_poly.pdbx_strand_id
1 'polypeptide(L)'
;MPEPAREDNMARRAYVTRLPARSPDDVGPLEAAIGRGEIEPHAIIAILGKTEGNGCVNDFTRAFAVRAMQDMLSRHIPRDTVGRIAMVMSGGTEGGLSPHWIVFEVREVGAGAGSGALALGSARTPDMAGEHLGRRGQIELVASAVRAAMTDAGITSADEVHYVQVKCPLLTSERIEAVERRGMTVATRDTLKSMGLSRAASALGVAVALGEARIEETPEHAIGRDLSIYARRAATSAGIELLDHEIMVAGMSNSWTGPLAIDHGVMQDAIDVEPARAALARLGLVSVGQLAAEQRTKVKAVLAKAEAAASGRIRGNRHIMLDDSDISSTRHARGFVGGALAGLMGFTDLFVSGGAEHQGPDGGGPVAIIVSRD
;
A
#
# COMPACT_ATOMS: atom_id res chain seq x y z
N MET A 1 25.48 43.43 16.03
CA MET A 1 25.20 42.47 14.97
C MET A 1 23.82 41.87 15.23
N PRO A 2 22.82 41.99 14.37
CA PRO A 2 21.54 41.32 14.60
C PRO A 2 21.76 39.82 14.48
N GLU A 3 21.18 39.07 15.45
CA GLU A 3 21.11 37.61 15.37
C GLU A 3 20.44 37.20 14.04
N PRO A 4 20.94 36.13 13.37
CA PRO A 4 20.24 35.62 12.19
C PRO A 4 18.83 35.19 12.63
N ALA A 5 17.81 35.65 11.89
CA ALA A 5 16.44 35.23 12.05
C ALA A 5 16.41 33.70 12.10
N ARG A 6 15.81 33.12 13.15
CA ARG A 6 15.46 31.72 13.20
C ARG A 6 14.64 31.44 11.94
N GLU A 7 15.12 30.59 11.06
CA GLU A 7 14.27 29.98 10.06
C GLU A 7 13.05 29.41 10.79
N ASP A 8 11.87 29.92 10.47
CA ASP A 8 10.60 29.40 10.99
C ASP A 8 10.54 27.93 10.59
N ASN A 9 10.81 27.04 11.53
CA ASN A 9 10.84 25.61 11.30
C ASN A 9 9.38 25.15 11.14
N MET A 10 8.85 25.21 9.90
CA MET A 10 7.51 24.78 9.54
C MET A 10 7.37 23.30 9.93
N ALA A 11 6.38 23.00 10.76
CA ALA A 11 6.06 21.63 11.13
C ALA A 11 5.24 20.97 10.00
N ARG A 12 5.43 19.68 9.79
CA ARG A 12 4.62 18.90 8.84
C ARG A 12 3.48 18.20 9.56
N ARG A 13 2.32 18.14 8.89
CA ARG A 13 1.12 17.46 9.37
C ARG A 13 0.54 16.59 8.27
N ALA A 14 0.23 15.35 8.61
CA ALA A 14 -0.46 14.42 7.73
C ALA A 14 -1.98 14.57 7.82
N TYR A 15 -2.64 14.44 6.68
CA TYR A 15 -4.09 14.30 6.58
C TYR A 15 -4.41 13.03 5.80
N VAL A 16 -5.42 12.30 6.24
CA VAL A 16 -5.90 11.08 5.60
C VAL A 16 -7.41 11.14 5.49
N THR A 17 -7.91 11.19 4.27
CA THR A 17 -9.33 11.32 3.97
C THR A 17 -9.81 10.12 3.18
N ARG A 18 -10.84 9.42 3.69
CA ARG A 18 -11.49 8.30 3.01
C ARG A 18 -12.78 8.79 2.35
N LEU A 19 -12.94 8.51 1.06
CA LEU A 19 -14.04 8.97 0.23
C LEU A 19 -14.69 7.78 -0.48
N PRO A 20 -16.03 7.69 -0.54
CA PRO A 20 -16.70 6.63 -1.29
C PRO A 20 -16.47 6.80 -2.80
N ALA A 21 -16.55 5.70 -3.54
CA ALA A 21 -16.56 5.71 -5.00
C ALA A 21 -17.71 4.84 -5.51
N ARG A 22 -18.43 5.31 -6.51
CA ARG A 22 -19.56 4.59 -7.16
C ARG A 22 -19.12 3.81 -8.40
N SER A 23 -17.97 4.20 -8.97
CA SER A 23 -17.35 3.58 -10.14
C SER A 23 -15.85 3.88 -10.15
N PRO A 24 -15.04 3.20 -10.97
CA PRO A 24 -13.60 3.45 -11.04
C PRO A 24 -13.22 4.87 -11.47
N ASP A 25 -14.09 5.57 -12.16
CA ASP A 25 -13.91 6.96 -12.62
C ASP A 25 -14.66 8.00 -11.76
N ASP A 26 -15.27 7.58 -10.64
CA ASP A 26 -15.99 8.51 -9.76
C ASP A 26 -15.00 9.36 -8.95
N VAL A 27 -14.53 10.42 -9.57
CA VAL A 27 -13.68 11.45 -8.94
C VAL A 27 -14.50 12.54 -8.23
N GLY A 28 -15.82 12.52 -8.36
CA GLY A 28 -16.73 13.56 -7.82
C GLY A 28 -16.56 13.80 -6.33
N PRO A 29 -16.50 12.77 -5.46
CA PRO A 29 -16.28 12.98 -4.04
C PRO A 29 -14.95 13.68 -3.70
N LEU A 30 -13.86 13.39 -4.44
CA LEU A 30 -12.58 14.05 -4.27
C LEU A 30 -12.65 15.51 -4.76
N GLU A 31 -13.21 15.74 -5.95
CA GLU A 31 -13.36 17.09 -6.50
C GLU A 31 -14.22 17.98 -5.59
N ALA A 32 -15.29 17.42 -5.02
CA ALA A 32 -16.13 18.15 -4.06
C ALA A 32 -15.38 18.48 -2.76
N ALA A 33 -14.55 17.56 -2.23
CA ALA A 33 -13.73 17.82 -1.05
C ALA A 33 -12.67 18.90 -1.30
N ILE A 34 -12.07 18.91 -2.49
CA ILE A 34 -11.17 19.99 -2.94
C ILE A 34 -11.95 21.33 -3.01
N GLY A 35 -13.13 21.34 -3.62
CA GLY A 35 -13.97 22.54 -3.73
C GLY A 35 -14.41 23.14 -2.38
N ARG A 36 -14.51 22.29 -1.32
CA ARG A 36 -14.79 22.74 0.05
C ARG A 36 -13.53 23.12 0.85
N GLY A 37 -12.34 22.96 0.28
CA GLY A 37 -11.07 23.22 0.98
C GLY A 37 -10.71 22.16 2.03
N GLU A 38 -11.36 21.02 2.02
CA GLU A 38 -11.06 19.90 2.92
C GLU A 38 -9.78 19.17 2.49
N ILE A 39 -9.53 19.10 1.18
CA ILE A 39 -8.33 18.54 0.57
C ILE A 39 -7.60 19.61 -0.22
N GLU A 40 -6.29 19.71 -0.03
CA GLU A 40 -5.40 20.60 -0.76
C GLU A 40 -4.68 19.84 -1.89
N PRO A 41 -5.01 20.09 -3.17
CA PRO A 41 -4.44 19.31 -4.28
C PRO A 41 -2.92 19.27 -4.32
N HIS A 42 -2.26 20.40 -3.97
CA HIS A 42 -0.80 20.50 -3.93
C HIS A 42 -0.15 19.68 -2.81
N ALA A 43 -0.91 19.35 -1.76
CA ALA A 43 -0.45 18.58 -0.62
C ALA A 43 -0.62 17.08 -0.80
N ILE A 44 -1.32 16.62 -1.83
CA ILE A 44 -1.56 15.20 -2.07
C ILE A 44 -0.25 14.52 -2.49
N ILE A 45 0.16 13.51 -1.75
CA ILE A 45 1.34 12.67 -2.07
C ILE A 45 0.97 11.28 -2.57
N ALA A 46 -0.20 10.77 -2.14
CA ALA A 46 -0.68 9.47 -2.60
C ALA A 46 -2.21 9.37 -2.58
N ILE A 47 -2.75 8.56 -3.49
CA ILE A 47 -4.15 8.15 -3.52
C ILE A 47 -4.17 6.62 -3.63
N LEU A 48 -4.73 5.95 -2.63
CA LEU A 48 -4.99 4.52 -2.68
C LEU A 48 -6.46 4.30 -3.02
N GLY A 49 -6.75 3.42 -3.97
CA GLY A 49 -8.12 3.15 -4.41
C GLY A 49 -8.47 1.68 -4.45
N LYS A 50 -9.67 1.35 -3.98
CA LYS A 50 -10.32 0.06 -4.22
C LYS A 50 -11.30 0.22 -5.36
N THR A 51 -11.09 -0.54 -6.45
CA THR A 51 -11.92 -0.53 -7.64
C THR A 51 -12.62 -1.87 -7.86
N GLU A 52 -13.67 -1.89 -8.64
CA GLU A 52 -14.51 -3.08 -8.91
C GLU A 52 -13.90 -4.06 -9.93
N GLY A 53 -12.62 -3.92 -10.24
CA GLY A 53 -11.94 -4.77 -11.20
C GLY A 53 -11.62 -6.18 -10.68
N ASN A 54 -11.02 -6.98 -11.53
CA ASN A 54 -10.69 -8.38 -11.21
C ASN A 54 -9.34 -8.54 -10.48
N GLY A 55 -8.53 -7.48 -10.39
CA GLY A 55 -7.22 -7.49 -9.76
C GLY A 55 -6.13 -8.24 -10.53
N CYS A 56 -6.41 -8.75 -11.74
CA CYS A 56 -5.47 -9.47 -12.60
C CYS A 56 -4.79 -8.51 -13.61
N VAL A 57 -4.03 -9.06 -14.58
CA VAL A 57 -3.28 -8.29 -15.59
C VAL A 57 -4.19 -7.33 -16.36
N ASN A 58 -5.32 -7.81 -16.83
CA ASN A 58 -6.28 -7.06 -17.67
C ASN A 58 -7.35 -6.33 -16.85
N ASP A 59 -7.03 -5.94 -15.62
CA ASP A 59 -7.91 -5.09 -14.83
C ASP A 59 -7.80 -3.63 -15.28
N PHE A 60 -8.63 -3.26 -16.24
CA PHE A 60 -8.64 -1.90 -16.80
C PHE A 60 -9.21 -0.86 -15.83
N THR A 61 -9.91 -1.25 -14.76
CA THR A 61 -10.46 -0.31 -13.78
C THR A 61 -9.36 0.49 -13.08
N ARG A 62 -8.16 -0.09 -12.91
CA ARG A 62 -7.01 0.60 -12.31
C ARG A 62 -6.52 1.73 -13.21
N ALA A 63 -6.22 1.44 -14.47
CA ALA A 63 -5.75 2.44 -15.43
C ALA A 63 -6.82 3.52 -15.67
N PHE A 64 -8.09 3.12 -15.72
CA PHE A 64 -9.21 4.04 -15.87
C PHE A 64 -9.33 5.01 -14.67
N ALA A 65 -9.25 4.48 -13.45
CA ALA A 65 -9.26 5.30 -12.24
C ALA A 65 -8.06 6.26 -12.17
N VAL A 66 -6.84 5.77 -12.46
CA VAL A 66 -5.64 6.63 -12.50
C VAL A 66 -5.83 7.75 -13.51
N ARG A 67 -6.32 7.45 -14.72
CA ARG A 67 -6.55 8.45 -15.76
C ARG A 67 -7.59 9.49 -15.34
N ALA A 68 -8.72 9.05 -14.78
CA ALA A 68 -9.77 9.95 -14.29
C ALA A 68 -9.24 10.89 -13.20
N MET A 69 -8.45 10.35 -12.24
CA MET A 69 -7.81 11.15 -11.19
C MET A 69 -6.81 12.15 -11.76
N GLN A 70 -5.95 11.72 -12.69
CA GLN A 70 -4.97 12.61 -13.32
C GLN A 70 -5.63 13.75 -14.10
N ASP A 71 -6.66 13.45 -14.87
CA ASP A 71 -7.40 14.46 -15.64
C ASP A 71 -8.15 15.46 -14.73
N MET A 72 -8.73 14.98 -13.63
CA MET A 72 -9.37 15.82 -12.63
C MET A 72 -8.35 16.71 -11.91
N LEU A 73 -7.29 16.12 -11.34
CA LEU A 73 -6.27 16.86 -10.59
C LEU A 73 -5.52 17.88 -11.47
N SER A 74 -5.34 17.60 -12.76
CA SER A 74 -4.70 18.53 -13.72
C SER A 74 -5.47 19.83 -13.94
N ARG A 75 -6.72 19.91 -13.46
CA ARG A 75 -7.49 21.16 -13.42
C ARG A 75 -7.12 22.06 -12.23
N HIS A 76 -6.50 21.49 -11.20
CA HIS A 76 -6.16 22.16 -9.96
C HIS A 76 -4.66 22.40 -9.79
N ILE A 77 -3.82 21.51 -10.30
CA ILE A 77 -2.36 21.56 -10.16
C ILE A 77 -1.66 21.19 -11.48
N PRO A 78 -0.38 21.62 -11.68
CA PRO A 78 0.37 21.28 -12.89
C PRO A 78 0.49 19.76 -13.11
N ARG A 79 0.46 19.33 -14.37
CA ARG A 79 0.56 17.90 -14.75
C ARG A 79 1.81 17.21 -14.21
N ASP A 80 2.94 17.90 -14.16
CA ASP A 80 4.17 17.36 -13.60
C ASP A 80 4.05 17.10 -12.10
N THR A 81 3.29 17.90 -11.38
CA THR A 81 2.96 17.68 -9.96
C THR A 81 2.02 16.48 -9.83
N VAL A 82 0.98 16.39 -10.67
CA VAL A 82 0.08 15.21 -10.70
C VAL A 82 0.86 13.93 -10.96
N GLY A 83 1.84 13.96 -11.87
CA GLY A 83 2.70 12.82 -12.19
C GLY A 83 3.58 12.32 -11.02
N ARG A 84 3.74 13.12 -9.95
CA ARG A 84 4.49 12.72 -8.74
C ARG A 84 3.62 12.04 -7.68
N ILE A 85 2.29 12.18 -7.76
CA ILE A 85 1.36 11.57 -6.81
C ILE A 85 1.35 10.06 -7.05
N ALA A 86 1.62 9.28 -6.01
CA ALA A 86 1.51 7.83 -6.08
C ALA A 86 0.03 7.41 -6.18
N MET A 87 -0.37 6.78 -7.28
CA MET A 87 -1.76 6.37 -7.52
C MET A 87 -1.90 4.86 -7.49
N VAL A 88 -2.09 4.30 -6.30
CA VAL A 88 -2.12 2.85 -6.08
C VAL A 88 -3.54 2.32 -6.13
N MET A 89 -3.98 1.91 -7.31
CA MET A 89 -5.28 1.27 -7.49
C MET A 89 -5.16 -0.24 -7.29
N SER A 90 -6.02 -0.79 -6.43
CA SER A 90 -6.16 -2.22 -6.16
C SER A 90 -7.52 -2.70 -6.62
N GLY A 91 -7.55 -3.46 -7.73
CA GLY A 91 -8.78 -4.05 -8.25
C GLY A 91 -9.31 -5.16 -7.36
N GLY A 92 -10.64 -5.19 -7.24
CA GLY A 92 -11.38 -6.21 -6.53
C GLY A 92 -12.01 -5.74 -5.22
N THR A 93 -13.33 -5.78 -5.22
CA THR A 93 -14.22 -5.46 -4.08
C THR A 93 -15.08 -6.67 -3.75
N GLU A 94 -14.44 -7.85 -3.75
CA GLU A 94 -15.10 -9.12 -3.52
C GLU A 94 -15.80 -9.18 -2.15
N GLY A 95 -16.87 -9.95 -2.09
CA GLY A 95 -17.68 -10.08 -0.89
C GLY A 95 -18.39 -8.77 -0.55
N GLY A 96 -18.12 -8.22 0.63
CA GLY A 96 -18.71 -6.98 1.11
C GLY A 96 -17.79 -5.76 1.07
N LEU A 97 -16.60 -5.85 0.43
CA LEU A 97 -15.70 -4.71 0.31
C LEU A 97 -16.31 -3.62 -0.57
N SER A 98 -16.22 -2.36 -0.14
CA SER A 98 -16.76 -1.21 -0.85
C SER A 98 -15.70 -0.49 -1.68
N PRO A 99 -16.00 -0.04 -2.91
CA PRO A 99 -15.14 0.86 -3.65
C PRO A 99 -14.95 2.18 -2.90
N HIS A 100 -13.71 2.68 -2.85
CA HIS A 100 -13.38 3.93 -2.17
C HIS A 100 -12.00 4.44 -2.54
N TRP A 101 -11.77 5.71 -2.23
CA TRP A 101 -10.47 6.39 -2.30
C TRP A 101 -9.96 6.72 -0.90
N ILE A 102 -8.65 6.58 -0.69
CA ILE A 102 -7.95 7.09 0.50
C ILE A 102 -6.92 8.07 0.01
N VAL A 103 -7.08 9.34 0.37
CA VAL A 103 -6.20 10.43 -0.02
C VAL A 103 -5.26 10.76 1.12
N PHE A 104 -3.97 10.80 0.83
CA PHE A 104 -2.90 11.11 1.79
C PHE A 104 -2.27 12.45 1.42
N GLU A 105 -2.26 13.38 2.37
CA GLU A 105 -1.72 14.72 2.19
C GLU A 105 -0.65 15.00 3.23
N VAL A 106 0.33 15.81 2.84
CA VAL A 106 1.35 16.41 3.70
C VAL A 106 1.23 17.91 3.59
N ARG A 107 0.88 18.58 4.69
CA ARG A 107 0.78 20.04 4.74
C ARG A 107 1.83 20.61 5.69
N GLU A 108 2.42 21.72 5.29
CA GLU A 108 3.20 22.56 6.19
C GLU A 108 2.27 23.38 7.06
N VAL A 109 2.51 23.36 8.37
CA VAL A 109 1.71 24.10 9.35
C VAL A 109 2.65 25.00 10.15
N GLY A 110 2.11 26.09 10.71
CA GLY A 110 2.90 27.05 11.48
C GLY A 110 3.71 26.39 12.59
N ALA A 111 4.77 27.04 13.03
CA ALA A 111 5.74 26.54 13.99
C ALA A 111 5.06 25.90 15.20
N GLY A 112 5.26 24.59 15.36
CA GLY A 112 4.80 23.79 16.49
C GLY A 112 5.86 22.74 16.84
N ALA A 113 6.01 22.44 18.13
CA ALA A 113 6.82 21.31 18.53
C ALA A 113 6.20 20.02 17.97
N GLY A 114 6.98 19.16 17.34
CA GLY A 114 6.53 17.84 16.92
C GLY A 114 5.93 17.09 18.10
N SER A 115 4.82 16.38 17.88
CA SER A 115 4.06 15.71 18.95
C SER A 115 4.09 14.18 18.85
N GLY A 116 4.91 13.62 17.95
CA GLY A 116 4.88 12.19 17.66
C GLY A 116 3.59 11.81 16.91
N ALA A 117 3.49 12.22 15.66
CA ALA A 117 2.32 12.03 14.82
C ALA A 117 2.63 11.17 13.58
N LEU A 118 1.58 10.81 12.84
CA LEU A 118 1.70 10.15 11.55
C LEU A 118 2.62 10.96 10.63
N ALA A 119 3.66 10.29 10.14
CA ALA A 119 4.61 10.80 9.17
C ALA A 119 4.41 10.06 7.84
N LEU A 120 4.43 10.80 6.75
CA LEU A 120 4.23 10.30 5.39
C LEU A 120 5.38 10.76 4.50
N GLY A 121 5.85 9.87 3.63
CA GLY A 121 6.81 10.22 2.59
C GLY A 121 6.63 9.36 1.36
N SER A 122 7.10 9.85 0.23
CA SER A 122 6.96 9.18 -1.04
C SER A 122 8.26 9.19 -1.84
N ALA A 123 8.39 8.19 -2.73
CA ALA A 123 9.47 8.13 -3.70
C ALA A 123 9.02 7.41 -4.96
N ARG A 124 9.71 7.67 -6.08
CA ARG A 124 9.57 6.93 -7.33
C ARG A 124 10.92 6.41 -7.78
N THR A 125 10.93 5.28 -8.45
CA THR A 125 12.14 4.78 -9.10
C THR A 125 12.22 5.30 -10.54
N PRO A 126 13.38 5.21 -11.19
CA PRO A 126 13.41 5.19 -12.65
C PRO A 126 12.60 4.01 -13.22
N ASP A 127 12.30 4.06 -14.52
CA ASP A 127 11.69 2.93 -15.22
C ASP A 127 12.50 1.66 -15.02
N MET A 128 11.82 0.57 -14.69
CA MET A 128 12.44 -0.74 -14.46
C MET A 128 12.67 -1.46 -15.78
N ALA A 129 13.92 -1.81 -16.07
CA ALA A 129 14.22 -2.68 -17.20
C ALA A 129 13.65 -4.10 -16.95
N GLY A 130 12.98 -4.66 -17.97
CA GLY A 130 12.23 -5.91 -17.82
C GLY A 130 13.06 -7.11 -17.41
N GLU A 131 14.37 -7.13 -17.72
CA GLU A 131 15.33 -8.17 -17.30
C GLU A 131 15.59 -8.20 -15.80
N HIS A 132 15.32 -7.11 -15.07
CA HIS A 132 15.50 -7.05 -13.61
C HIS A 132 14.20 -7.34 -12.84
N LEU A 133 13.06 -7.36 -13.54
CA LEU A 133 11.76 -7.59 -12.91
C LEU A 133 11.66 -9.00 -12.33
N GLY A 134 11.26 -9.11 -11.06
CA GLY A 134 11.19 -10.37 -10.33
C GLY A 134 12.56 -10.96 -10.00
N ARG A 135 13.62 -10.16 -10.02
CA ARG A 135 15.01 -10.53 -9.74
C ARG A 135 15.65 -9.60 -8.70
N ARG A 136 16.91 -9.90 -8.34
CA ARG A 136 17.67 -9.14 -7.34
C ARG A 136 17.74 -7.64 -7.63
N GLY A 137 17.88 -7.24 -8.91
CA GLY A 137 17.91 -5.82 -9.28
C GLY A 137 16.66 -5.04 -8.88
N GLN A 138 15.49 -5.70 -8.87
CA GLN A 138 14.25 -5.09 -8.36
C GLN A 138 14.28 -4.95 -6.83
N ILE A 139 14.80 -5.95 -6.10
CA ILE A 139 14.95 -5.88 -4.63
C ILE A 139 15.81 -4.67 -4.25
N GLU A 140 16.96 -4.53 -4.88
CA GLU A 140 17.92 -3.45 -4.62
C GLU A 140 17.34 -2.06 -4.94
N LEU A 141 16.66 -1.94 -6.10
CA LEU A 141 16.04 -0.68 -6.51
C LEU A 141 14.92 -0.25 -5.56
N VAL A 142 14.03 -1.18 -5.18
CA VAL A 142 12.93 -0.90 -4.24
C VAL A 142 13.50 -0.58 -2.86
N ALA A 143 14.50 -1.31 -2.37
CA ALA A 143 15.11 -1.02 -1.08
C ALA A 143 15.71 0.39 -1.02
N SER A 144 16.35 0.84 -2.10
CA SER A 144 16.87 2.21 -2.19
C SER A 144 15.74 3.24 -2.17
N ALA A 145 14.67 3.01 -2.92
CA ALA A 145 13.53 3.92 -2.99
C ALA A 145 12.72 3.99 -1.69
N VAL A 146 12.60 2.87 -0.94
CA VAL A 146 11.97 2.87 0.39
C VAL A 146 12.78 3.75 1.35
N ARG A 147 14.13 3.65 1.35
CA ARG A 147 14.97 4.52 2.19
C ARG A 147 14.83 6.01 1.78
N ALA A 148 14.70 6.30 0.49
CA ALA A 148 14.42 7.66 0.02
C ALA A 148 13.07 8.18 0.52
N ALA A 149 12.02 7.35 0.49
CA ALA A 149 10.70 7.70 1.02
C ALA A 149 10.73 7.89 2.55
N MET A 150 11.53 7.10 3.30
CA MET A 150 11.76 7.32 4.73
C MET A 150 12.44 8.67 4.98
N THR A 151 13.45 9.01 4.17
CA THR A 151 14.12 10.32 4.27
C THR A 151 13.15 11.45 3.98
N ASP A 152 12.31 11.34 2.96
CA ASP A 152 11.25 12.30 2.63
C ASP A 152 10.25 12.45 3.79
N ALA A 153 9.88 11.35 4.45
CA ALA A 153 9.04 11.37 5.66
C ALA A 153 9.75 11.97 6.88
N GLY A 154 11.09 12.14 6.87
CA GLY A 154 11.86 12.48 8.06
C GLY A 154 11.83 11.38 9.11
N ILE A 155 11.72 10.13 8.68
CA ILE A 155 11.82 8.94 9.53
C ILE A 155 13.26 8.44 9.49
N THR A 156 13.90 8.36 10.66
CA THR A 156 15.31 8.00 10.77
C THR A 156 15.55 6.55 11.22
N SER A 157 14.55 5.94 11.86
CA SER A 157 14.60 4.54 12.27
C SER A 157 13.57 3.70 11.53
N ALA A 158 13.97 2.50 11.12
CA ALA A 158 13.04 1.52 10.56
C ALA A 158 11.92 1.11 11.54
N ASP A 159 12.18 1.19 12.85
CA ASP A 159 11.19 0.85 13.88
C ASP A 159 10.01 1.84 13.94
N GLU A 160 10.22 3.06 13.41
CA GLU A 160 9.18 4.09 13.31
C GLU A 160 8.25 3.87 12.09
N VAL A 161 8.65 2.99 11.14
CA VAL A 161 7.84 2.66 9.96
C VAL A 161 6.78 1.63 10.34
N HIS A 162 5.54 1.89 9.96
CA HIS A 162 4.41 0.98 10.19
C HIS A 162 3.80 0.41 8.90
N TYR A 163 4.02 1.06 7.76
CA TYR A 163 3.46 0.62 6.49
C TYR A 163 4.28 1.14 5.31
N VAL A 164 4.51 0.28 4.34
CA VAL A 164 5.13 0.65 3.07
C VAL A 164 4.26 0.15 1.92
N GLN A 165 3.63 1.08 1.21
CA GLN A 165 2.94 0.76 -0.04
C GLN A 165 3.91 0.84 -1.21
N VAL A 166 3.93 -0.21 -2.02
CA VAL A 166 4.66 -0.21 -3.30
C VAL A 166 3.70 -0.56 -4.42
N LYS A 167 3.63 0.28 -5.44
CA LYS A 167 3.07 -0.08 -6.73
C LYS A 167 4.22 -0.43 -7.66
N CYS A 168 4.18 -1.61 -8.29
CA CYS A 168 5.27 -2.13 -9.09
C CYS A 168 4.81 -2.55 -10.50
N PRO A 169 5.70 -2.52 -11.52
CA PRO A 169 5.37 -2.93 -12.88
C PRO A 169 5.25 -4.45 -13.01
N LEU A 170 4.76 -4.90 -14.18
CA LEU A 170 4.75 -6.30 -14.59
C LEU A 170 5.28 -6.46 -16.02
N LEU A 171 5.56 -7.70 -16.42
CA LEU A 171 5.97 -8.03 -17.79
C LEU A 171 4.75 -8.23 -18.68
N THR A 172 4.58 -7.39 -19.70
CA THR A 172 3.68 -7.66 -20.82
C THR A 172 4.43 -8.44 -21.92
N SER A 173 3.72 -9.04 -22.87
CA SER A 173 4.35 -9.69 -24.02
C SER A 173 5.29 -8.75 -24.75
N GLU A 174 4.90 -7.50 -24.97
CA GLU A 174 5.72 -6.48 -25.61
C GLU A 174 7.03 -6.19 -24.82
N ARG A 175 6.95 -6.08 -23.49
CA ARG A 175 8.11 -5.88 -22.63
C ARG A 175 9.06 -7.09 -22.67
N ILE A 176 8.51 -8.31 -22.68
CA ILE A 176 9.27 -9.55 -22.82
C ILE A 176 10.05 -9.56 -24.15
N GLU A 177 9.35 -9.31 -25.26
CA GLU A 177 9.96 -9.23 -26.58
C GLU A 177 11.06 -8.14 -26.68
N ALA A 178 10.83 -7.00 -26.05
CA ALA A 178 11.83 -5.91 -26.02
C ALA A 178 13.11 -6.31 -25.25
N VAL A 179 12.99 -7.10 -24.18
CA VAL A 179 14.15 -7.67 -23.45
C VAL A 179 14.88 -8.69 -24.33
N GLU A 180 14.16 -9.61 -24.95
CA GLU A 180 14.72 -10.69 -25.75
C GLU A 180 15.41 -10.18 -27.02
N ARG A 181 14.87 -9.15 -27.67
CA ARG A 181 15.54 -8.49 -28.82
C ARG A 181 16.91 -7.90 -28.46
N ARG A 182 17.17 -7.61 -27.18
CA ARG A 182 18.49 -7.17 -26.67
C ARG A 182 19.39 -8.34 -26.25
N GLY A 183 18.98 -9.59 -26.48
CA GLY A 183 19.71 -10.79 -26.09
C GLY A 183 19.66 -11.07 -24.58
N MET A 184 18.78 -10.39 -23.83
CA MET A 184 18.61 -10.58 -22.39
C MET A 184 17.47 -11.57 -22.09
N THR A 185 17.38 -12.03 -20.84
CA THR A 185 16.35 -12.96 -20.40
C THR A 185 15.45 -12.33 -19.34
N VAL A 186 14.19 -12.75 -19.29
CA VAL A 186 13.21 -12.38 -18.26
C VAL A 186 13.08 -13.46 -17.18
N ALA A 187 12.60 -13.10 -16.00
CA ALA A 187 12.35 -14.05 -14.92
C ALA A 187 11.23 -15.07 -15.28
N THR A 188 10.27 -14.65 -16.08
CA THR A 188 9.18 -15.51 -16.62
C THR A 188 8.61 -14.89 -17.89
N ARG A 189 8.15 -15.74 -18.82
CA ARG A 189 7.37 -15.30 -19.99
C ARG A 189 5.87 -15.27 -19.73
N ASP A 190 5.44 -15.74 -18.57
CA ASP A 190 4.04 -15.71 -18.14
C ASP A 190 3.75 -14.36 -17.47
N THR A 191 2.93 -13.54 -18.11
CA THR A 191 2.57 -12.21 -17.64
C THR A 191 1.91 -12.24 -16.26
N LEU A 192 1.02 -13.21 -16.00
CA LEU A 192 0.36 -13.33 -14.70
C LEU A 192 1.35 -13.73 -13.60
N LYS A 193 2.26 -14.66 -13.87
CA LYS A 193 3.34 -15.01 -12.93
C LYS A 193 4.28 -13.82 -12.67
N SER A 194 4.51 -12.99 -13.67
CA SER A 194 5.34 -11.79 -13.50
C SER A 194 4.77 -10.81 -12.49
N MET A 195 3.43 -10.73 -12.34
CA MET A 195 2.79 -9.94 -11.28
C MET A 195 3.21 -10.43 -9.89
N GLY A 196 3.15 -11.75 -9.65
CA GLY A 196 3.55 -12.36 -8.39
C GLY A 196 5.04 -12.13 -8.09
N LEU A 197 5.91 -12.38 -9.08
CA LEU A 197 7.35 -12.18 -8.93
C LEU A 197 7.72 -10.71 -8.67
N SER A 198 7.04 -9.77 -9.33
CA SER A 198 7.26 -8.35 -9.10
C SER A 198 6.83 -7.91 -7.70
N ARG A 199 5.65 -8.36 -7.22
CA ARG A 199 5.24 -8.12 -5.84
C ARG A 199 6.22 -8.73 -4.84
N ALA A 200 6.64 -9.98 -5.08
CA ALA A 200 7.60 -10.70 -4.26
C ALA A 200 8.94 -9.95 -4.13
N ALA A 201 9.55 -9.59 -5.26
CA ALA A 201 10.82 -8.85 -5.26
C ALA A 201 10.67 -7.46 -4.60
N SER A 202 9.54 -6.77 -4.83
CA SER A 202 9.26 -5.50 -4.18
C SER A 202 9.10 -5.65 -2.66
N ALA A 203 8.40 -6.68 -2.19
CA ALA A 203 8.26 -6.96 -0.76
C ALA A 203 9.59 -7.29 -0.09
N LEU A 204 10.44 -8.10 -0.74
CA LEU A 204 11.80 -8.36 -0.27
C LEU A 204 12.65 -7.09 -0.24
N GLY A 205 12.46 -6.16 -1.21
CA GLY A 205 13.09 -4.85 -1.19
C GLY A 205 12.69 -4.02 0.03
N VAL A 206 11.42 -4.06 0.41
CA VAL A 206 10.95 -3.44 1.66
C VAL A 206 11.59 -4.11 2.88
N ALA A 207 11.62 -5.45 2.94
CA ALA A 207 12.25 -6.20 4.03
C ALA A 207 13.72 -5.81 4.20
N VAL A 208 14.47 -5.70 3.10
CA VAL A 208 15.88 -5.28 3.10
C VAL A 208 16.03 -3.82 3.54
N ALA A 209 15.14 -2.92 3.09
CA ALA A 209 15.20 -1.52 3.50
C ALA A 209 14.97 -1.32 5.00
N LEU A 210 14.06 -2.11 5.58
CA LEU A 210 13.66 -2.03 6.98
C LEU A 210 14.48 -2.97 7.91
N GLY A 211 15.48 -3.68 7.38
CA GLY A 211 16.30 -4.60 8.17
C GLY A 211 15.58 -5.87 8.65
N GLU A 212 14.46 -6.20 8.03
CA GLU A 212 13.69 -7.43 8.32
C GLU A 212 14.31 -8.67 7.63
N ALA A 213 15.11 -8.45 6.59
CA ALA A 213 15.95 -9.45 5.94
C ALA A 213 17.24 -8.79 5.42
N ARG A 214 18.32 -9.57 5.30
CA ARG A 214 19.54 -9.14 4.63
C ARG A 214 19.45 -9.47 3.14
N ILE A 215 20.11 -8.68 2.29
CA ILE A 215 20.07 -8.91 0.84
C ILE A 215 20.66 -10.28 0.44
N GLU A 216 21.61 -10.80 1.21
CA GLU A 216 22.20 -12.13 1.01
C GLU A 216 21.21 -13.27 1.35
N GLU A 217 20.21 -12.98 2.18
CA GLU A 217 19.14 -13.92 2.57
C GLU A 217 17.99 -13.93 1.56
N THR A 218 18.05 -13.10 0.51
CA THR A 218 17.02 -13.01 -0.54
C THR A 218 17.56 -13.44 -1.92
N PRO A 219 18.05 -14.68 -2.09
CA PRO A 219 18.56 -15.15 -3.37
C PRO A 219 17.45 -15.21 -4.42
N GLU A 220 17.79 -15.01 -5.69
CA GLU A 220 16.79 -14.95 -6.79
C GLU A 220 15.86 -16.17 -6.84
N HIS A 221 16.37 -17.36 -6.52
CA HIS A 221 15.58 -18.59 -6.53
C HIS A 221 14.52 -18.65 -5.41
N ALA A 222 14.65 -17.84 -4.36
CA ALA A 222 13.67 -17.73 -3.28
C ALA A 222 12.49 -16.81 -3.63
N ILE A 223 12.67 -15.88 -4.59
CA ILE A 223 11.65 -14.89 -4.95
C ILE A 223 10.36 -15.59 -5.41
N GLY A 224 9.27 -15.37 -4.70
CA GLY A 224 7.95 -15.96 -4.94
C GLY A 224 7.87 -17.46 -4.64
N ARG A 225 8.82 -18.03 -3.89
CA ARG A 225 8.90 -19.46 -3.57
C ARG A 225 9.13 -19.73 -2.10
N ASP A 226 10.15 -19.14 -1.51
CA ASP A 226 10.44 -19.31 -0.08
C ASP A 226 9.70 -18.24 0.74
N LEU A 227 8.44 -18.51 1.05
CA LEU A 227 7.58 -17.59 1.78
C LEU A 227 7.91 -17.48 3.28
N SER A 228 8.95 -18.19 3.76
CA SER A 228 9.47 -17.99 5.12
C SER A 228 10.24 -16.68 5.27
N ILE A 229 10.72 -16.10 4.15
CA ILE A 229 11.37 -14.80 4.09
C ILE A 229 10.31 -13.76 3.70
N TYR A 230 9.93 -12.87 4.59
CA TYR A 230 8.88 -11.88 4.31
C TYR A 230 9.07 -10.55 5.02
N ALA A 231 8.49 -9.51 4.43
CA ALA A 231 8.32 -8.21 5.07
C ALA A 231 7.06 -8.19 5.95
N ARG A 232 7.17 -7.60 7.12
CA ARG A 232 6.06 -7.45 8.08
C ARG A 232 5.20 -6.22 7.82
N ARG A 233 5.71 -5.27 7.02
CA ARG A 233 5.13 -3.92 6.83
C ARG A 233 4.93 -3.57 5.37
N ALA A 234 5.23 -4.50 4.44
CA ALA A 234 5.06 -4.28 3.01
C ALA A 234 3.62 -4.55 2.54
N ALA A 235 3.12 -3.66 1.70
CA ALA A 235 1.96 -3.91 0.87
C ALA A 235 2.32 -3.60 -0.58
N THR A 236 2.52 -4.64 -1.40
CA THR A 236 2.92 -4.47 -2.79
C THR A 236 1.79 -4.87 -3.74
N SER A 237 1.60 -4.08 -4.78
CA SER A 237 0.60 -4.30 -5.82
C SER A 237 1.23 -4.10 -7.19
N ALA A 238 1.08 -5.07 -8.09
CA ALA A 238 1.58 -4.95 -9.46
C ALA A 238 0.48 -4.48 -10.42
N GLY A 239 0.87 -3.67 -11.41
CA GLY A 239 -0.02 -3.18 -12.44
C GLY A 239 0.64 -3.02 -13.80
N ILE A 240 -0.18 -3.06 -14.85
CA ILE A 240 0.27 -2.85 -16.23
C ILE A 240 0.48 -1.36 -16.55
N GLU A 241 -0.12 -0.51 -15.74
CA GLU A 241 -0.25 0.93 -15.96
C GLU A 241 1.02 1.74 -15.70
N LEU A 242 2.10 1.12 -15.20
CA LEU A 242 3.36 1.81 -14.90
C LEU A 242 4.60 0.99 -15.32
N LEU A 243 5.73 1.65 -15.44
CA LEU A 243 7.05 1.07 -15.76
C LEU A 243 8.04 1.17 -14.61
N ASP A 244 7.79 2.06 -13.68
CA ASP A 244 8.57 2.35 -12.48
C ASP A 244 7.91 1.77 -11.21
N HIS A 245 8.41 2.19 -10.03
CA HIS A 245 7.77 1.90 -8.76
C HIS A 245 7.33 3.20 -8.10
N GLU A 246 6.09 3.20 -7.59
CA GLU A 246 5.56 4.23 -6.72
C GLU A 246 5.60 3.72 -5.29
N ILE A 247 6.27 4.44 -4.41
CA ILE A 247 6.45 4.07 -3.00
C ILE A 247 5.84 5.15 -2.10
N MET A 248 5.08 4.71 -1.08
CA MET A 248 4.64 5.54 0.03
C MET A 248 5.03 4.84 1.33
N VAL A 249 5.72 5.56 2.21
CA VAL A 249 6.03 5.15 3.58
C VAL A 249 5.11 5.89 4.54
N ALA A 250 4.55 5.16 5.50
CA ALA A 250 3.79 5.71 6.61
C ALA A 250 4.34 5.16 7.94
N GLY A 251 4.57 6.05 8.88
CA GLY A 251 5.14 5.72 10.18
C GLY A 251 4.82 6.78 11.22
N MET A 252 5.50 6.72 12.36
CA MET A 252 5.40 7.72 13.42
C MET A 252 6.71 8.51 13.49
N SER A 253 6.64 9.83 13.64
CA SER A 253 7.84 10.64 13.83
C SER A 253 7.60 11.80 14.78
N ASN A 254 8.58 12.04 15.64
CA ASN A 254 8.56 13.15 16.59
C ASN A 254 8.70 14.52 15.91
N SER A 255 9.12 14.57 14.66
CA SER A 255 9.20 15.81 13.88
C SER A 255 7.88 16.23 13.24
N TRP A 256 6.84 15.37 13.32
CA TRP A 256 5.51 15.64 12.80
C TRP A 256 4.53 16.03 13.89
N THR A 257 3.50 16.79 13.52
CA THR A 257 2.43 17.23 14.41
C THR A 257 1.06 16.80 13.90
N GLY A 258 0.08 16.78 14.77
CA GLY A 258 -1.31 16.47 14.44
C GLY A 258 -1.88 15.27 15.18
N PRO A 259 -3.17 14.98 14.97
CA PRO A 259 -3.88 13.94 15.73
C PRO A 259 -3.72 12.53 15.15
N LEU A 260 -3.20 12.40 13.93
CA LEU A 260 -3.16 11.08 13.30
C LEU A 260 -2.03 10.22 13.84
N ALA A 261 -2.33 8.95 14.02
CA ALA A 261 -1.38 7.92 14.40
C ALA A 261 -1.61 6.66 13.58
N ILE A 262 -0.55 5.89 13.38
CA ILE A 262 -0.58 4.60 12.70
C ILE A 262 0.03 3.52 13.58
N ASP A 263 -0.52 2.31 13.51
CA ASP A 263 0.10 1.10 14.04
C ASP A 263 -0.22 -0.08 13.13
N HIS A 264 0.51 -1.18 13.28
CA HIS A 264 0.38 -2.36 12.43
C HIS A 264 0.46 -3.66 13.21
N GLY A 265 0.03 -4.73 12.57
CA GLY A 265 0.23 -6.10 12.99
C GLY A 265 0.40 -7.02 11.78
N VAL A 266 0.75 -8.27 12.03
CA VAL A 266 0.90 -9.29 11.00
C VAL A 266 -0.05 -10.44 11.32
N MET A 267 -1.08 -10.60 10.51
CA MET A 267 -2.03 -11.71 10.58
C MET A 267 -1.30 -13.00 10.20
N GLN A 268 -1.43 -14.03 11.03
CA GLN A 268 -0.78 -15.34 10.79
C GLN A 268 -1.55 -16.20 9.80
N ASP A 269 -2.85 -15.96 9.66
CA ASP A 269 -3.74 -16.61 8.69
C ASP A 269 -4.90 -15.66 8.33
N ALA A 270 -5.73 -16.08 7.38
CA ALA A 270 -6.81 -15.26 6.82
C ALA A 270 -7.93 -14.88 7.82
N ILE A 271 -8.00 -15.51 8.99
CA ILE A 271 -8.98 -15.20 10.05
C ILE A 271 -8.33 -14.67 11.33
N ASP A 272 -7.02 -14.44 11.33
CA ASP A 272 -6.29 -13.92 12.48
C ASP A 272 -6.48 -12.40 12.61
N VAL A 273 -7.57 -11.98 13.23
CA VAL A 273 -7.88 -10.56 13.45
C VAL A 273 -7.20 -9.98 14.71
N GLU A 274 -6.53 -10.81 15.52
CA GLU A 274 -5.92 -10.36 16.77
C GLU A 274 -4.78 -9.35 16.57
N PRO A 275 -3.90 -9.44 15.54
CA PRO A 275 -2.93 -8.39 15.27
C PRO A 275 -3.56 -7.02 14.96
N ALA A 276 -4.70 -7.00 14.25
CA ALA A 276 -5.45 -5.77 14.00
C ALA A 276 -6.07 -5.22 15.30
N ARG A 277 -6.63 -6.09 16.14
CA ARG A 277 -7.17 -5.72 17.46
C ARG A 277 -6.07 -5.15 18.38
N ALA A 278 -4.91 -5.78 18.40
CA ALA A 278 -3.77 -5.33 19.18
C ALA A 278 -3.26 -3.95 18.70
N ALA A 279 -3.20 -3.72 17.38
CA ALA A 279 -2.86 -2.41 16.80
C ALA A 279 -3.89 -1.34 17.21
N LEU A 280 -5.19 -1.63 17.11
CA LEU A 280 -6.26 -0.74 17.59
C LEU A 280 -6.09 -0.40 19.07
N ALA A 281 -5.78 -1.38 19.91
CA ALA A 281 -5.59 -1.16 21.35
C ALA A 281 -4.39 -0.23 21.63
N ARG A 282 -3.26 -0.40 20.94
CA ARG A 282 -2.10 0.50 21.05
C ARG A 282 -2.41 1.92 20.57
N LEU A 283 -3.34 2.04 19.61
CA LEU A 283 -3.87 3.32 19.13
C LEU A 283 -4.98 3.91 20.02
N GLY A 284 -5.29 3.28 21.16
CA GLY A 284 -6.30 3.76 22.10
C GLY A 284 -7.73 3.34 21.80
N LEU A 285 -7.96 2.44 20.84
CA LEU A 285 -9.28 1.93 20.48
C LEU A 285 -9.45 0.48 20.97
N VAL A 286 -9.83 0.33 22.23
CA VAL A 286 -10.09 -0.99 22.84
C VAL A 286 -11.54 -1.41 22.59
N SER A 287 -11.74 -2.63 22.05
CA SER A 287 -13.06 -3.21 21.81
C SER A 287 -13.04 -4.71 22.08
N VAL A 288 -14.09 -5.21 22.73
CA VAL A 288 -14.29 -6.65 22.97
C VAL A 288 -14.84 -7.37 21.73
N GLY A 289 -15.59 -6.66 20.91
CA GLY A 289 -16.18 -7.16 19.67
C GLY A 289 -15.89 -6.22 18.50
N GLN A 290 -16.91 -5.96 17.70
CA GLN A 290 -16.87 -4.95 16.65
C GLN A 290 -16.69 -3.56 17.27
N LEU A 291 -15.97 -2.65 16.58
CA LEU A 291 -15.81 -1.26 17.03
C LEU A 291 -17.17 -0.56 17.19
N ALA A 292 -17.34 0.17 18.30
CA ALA A 292 -18.49 1.03 18.53
C ALA A 292 -18.56 2.18 17.49
N ALA A 293 -19.74 2.78 17.34
CA ALA A 293 -19.96 3.82 16.34
C ALA A 293 -18.97 5.00 16.47
N GLU A 294 -18.72 5.47 17.70
CA GLU A 294 -17.81 6.56 17.98
C GLU A 294 -16.35 6.17 17.67
N GLN A 295 -15.96 4.92 17.91
CA GLN A 295 -14.63 4.42 17.60
C GLN A 295 -14.41 4.34 16.09
N ARG A 296 -15.45 3.95 15.32
CA ARG A 296 -15.38 3.85 13.84
C ARG A 296 -15.07 5.20 13.18
N THR A 297 -15.61 6.30 13.72
CA THR A 297 -15.34 7.65 13.17
C THR A 297 -13.88 8.08 13.30
N LYS A 298 -13.17 7.51 14.27
CA LYS A 298 -11.75 7.76 14.49
C LYS A 298 -10.85 7.00 13.50
N VAL A 299 -11.30 5.87 12.95
CA VAL A 299 -10.51 5.09 11.99
C VAL A 299 -10.51 5.78 10.63
N LYS A 300 -9.34 6.23 10.18
CA LYS A 300 -9.15 6.94 8.90
C LYS A 300 -8.82 5.99 7.76
N ALA A 301 -8.05 4.93 8.03
CA ALA A 301 -7.73 3.91 7.02
C ALA A 301 -7.45 2.55 7.69
N VAL A 302 -7.80 1.48 6.99
CA VAL A 302 -7.36 0.10 7.26
C VAL A 302 -6.75 -0.43 5.98
N LEU A 303 -5.47 -0.79 6.06
CA LEU A 303 -4.62 -1.17 4.92
C LEU A 303 -4.12 -2.59 5.16
N ALA A 304 -4.57 -3.57 4.37
CA ALA A 304 -4.25 -4.97 4.60
C ALA A 304 -3.90 -5.73 3.32
N LYS A 305 -3.21 -6.83 3.51
CA LYS A 305 -2.91 -7.81 2.46
C LYS A 305 -3.68 -9.11 2.72
N ALA A 306 -4.00 -9.82 1.64
CA ALA A 306 -4.70 -11.08 1.68
C ALA A 306 -4.16 -12.04 0.63
N GLU A 307 -3.90 -13.30 1.03
CA GLU A 307 -3.55 -14.39 0.12
C GLU A 307 -4.08 -15.70 0.67
N ALA A 308 -4.36 -16.64 -0.22
CA ALA A 308 -4.71 -18.00 0.15
C ALA A 308 -3.42 -18.75 0.57
N ALA A 309 -3.45 -19.42 1.72
CA ALA A 309 -2.33 -20.23 2.16
C ALA A 309 -1.98 -21.32 1.11
N ALA A 310 -0.71 -21.40 0.71
CA ALA A 310 -0.22 -22.38 -0.27
C ALA A 310 -0.43 -23.82 0.19
N SER A 311 -0.55 -24.05 1.51
CA SER A 311 -0.89 -25.35 2.10
C SER A 311 -2.33 -25.81 1.80
N GLY A 312 -3.23 -24.93 1.32
CA GLY A 312 -4.64 -25.22 1.17
C GLY A 312 -5.39 -25.37 2.49
N ARG A 313 -4.82 -24.85 3.60
CA ARG A 313 -5.38 -25.03 4.96
C ARG A 313 -5.33 -23.74 5.78
N ILE A 314 -6.33 -23.56 6.64
CA ILE A 314 -6.35 -22.54 7.69
C ILE A 314 -6.54 -23.27 9.02
N ARG A 315 -5.59 -23.15 9.94
CA ARG A 315 -5.63 -23.82 11.27
C ARG A 315 -5.95 -25.32 11.18
N GLY A 316 -5.35 -26.02 10.18
CA GLY A 316 -5.54 -27.44 9.95
C GLY A 316 -6.75 -27.82 9.08
N ASN A 317 -7.74 -26.93 8.92
CA ASN A 317 -8.92 -27.17 8.08
C ASN A 317 -8.66 -26.84 6.62
N ARG A 318 -9.05 -27.75 5.70
CA ARG A 318 -8.95 -27.52 4.26
C ARG A 318 -9.83 -26.36 3.82
N HIS A 319 -9.33 -25.51 2.94
CA HIS A 319 -10.10 -24.55 2.18
C HIS A 319 -10.04 -24.84 0.68
N ILE A 320 -11.00 -24.32 -0.09
CA ILE A 320 -11.12 -24.54 -1.54
C ILE A 320 -10.54 -23.42 -2.39
N MET A 321 -9.95 -22.40 -1.79
CA MET A 321 -9.50 -21.20 -2.52
C MET A 321 -8.48 -21.51 -3.62
N LEU A 322 -7.68 -22.58 -3.49
CA LEU A 322 -6.72 -23.03 -4.50
C LEU A 322 -7.34 -23.95 -5.56
N ASP A 323 -8.48 -24.55 -5.26
CA ASP A 323 -9.11 -25.61 -6.06
C ASP A 323 -10.30 -25.13 -6.89
N ASP A 324 -10.73 -23.86 -6.71
CA ASP A 324 -11.84 -23.27 -7.43
C ASP A 324 -11.38 -22.79 -8.81
N SER A 325 -12.06 -23.25 -9.87
CA SER A 325 -11.77 -22.86 -11.26
C SER A 325 -12.43 -21.56 -11.69
N ASP A 326 -13.49 -21.14 -10.99
CA ASP A 326 -14.30 -19.98 -11.38
C ASP A 326 -13.81 -18.69 -10.71
N ILE A 327 -13.33 -18.79 -9.46
CA ILE A 327 -12.84 -17.66 -8.68
C ILE A 327 -11.38 -17.91 -8.31
N SER A 328 -10.47 -17.02 -8.73
CA SER A 328 -9.05 -17.14 -8.38
C SER A 328 -8.84 -17.06 -6.87
N SER A 329 -7.83 -17.78 -6.37
CA SER A 329 -7.45 -17.85 -4.95
C SER A 329 -7.28 -16.46 -4.31
N THR A 330 -6.64 -15.53 -5.03
CA THR A 330 -6.44 -14.14 -4.58
C THR A 330 -7.75 -13.40 -4.39
N ARG A 331 -8.77 -13.66 -5.22
CA ARG A 331 -10.11 -13.04 -5.09
C ARG A 331 -10.87 -13.62 -3.91
N HIS A 332 -10.82 -14.94 -3.74
CA HIS A 332 -11.35 -15.60 -2.54
C HIS A 332 -10.75 -15.02 -1.26
N ALA A 333 -9.41 -14.95 -1.20
CA ALA A 333 -8.70 -14.46 -0.03
C ALA A 333 -9.08 -13.00 0.29
N ARG A 334 -9.19 -12.11 -0.71
CA ARG A 334 -9.63 -10.73 -0.48
C ARG A 334 -11.03 -10.65 0.12
N GLY A 335 -11.97 -11.39 -0.42
CA GLY A 335 -13.34 -11.43 0.12
C GLY A 335 -13.39 -11.98 1.54
N PHE A 336 -12.62 -13.03 1.82
CA PHE A 336 -12.60 -13.70 3.11
C PHE A 336 -11.91 -12.85 4.19
N VAL A 337 -10.69 -12.38 3.95
CA VAL A 337 -9.96 -11.47 4.87
C VAL A 337 -10.72 -10.14 5.04
N GLY A 338 -11.26 -9.62 3.92
CA GLY A 338 -12.09 -8.41 3.95
C GLY A 338 -13.30 -8.55 4.87
N GLY A 339 -13.99 -9.70 4.81
CA GLY A 339 -15.11 -10.00 5.70
C GLY A 339 -14.69 -10.12 7.17
N ALA A 340 -13.57 -10.79 7.45
CA ALA A 340 -13.04 -10.92 8.81
C ALA A 340 -12.69 -9.55 9.43
N LEU A 341 -11.97 -8.71 8.67
CA LEU A 341 -11.61 -7.35 9.12
C LEU A 341 -12.85 -6.43 9.20
N ALA A 342 -13.78 -6.51 8.25
CA ALA A 342 -15.03 -5.73 8.30
C ALA A 342 -15.87 -6.09 9.53
N GLY A 343 -15.88 -7.37 9.93
CA GLY A 343 -16.52 -7.83 11.16
C GLY A 343 -15.94 -7.19 12.41
N LEU A 344 -14.63 -6.96 12.46
CA LEU A 344 -13.95 -6.25 13.55
C LEU A 344 -14.19 -4.73 13.46
N MET A 345 -14.02 -4.15 12.28
CA MET A 345 -14.04 -2.69 12.08
C MET A 345 -15.46 -2.10 12.09
N GLY A 346 -16.47 -2.86 11.64
CA GLY A 346 -17.85 -2.40 11.54
C GLY A 346 -18.16 -1.53 10.32
N PHE A 347 -17.31 -1.59 9.27
CA PHE A 347 -17.51 -0.94 7.97
C PHE A 347 -16.75 -1.71 6.89
N THR A 348 -17.02 -1.43 5.61
CA THR A 348 -16.59 -2.24 4.48
C THR A 348 -15.63 -1.52 3.49
N ASP A 349 -15.43 -0.24 3.64
CA ASP A 349 -14.48 0.55 2.86
C ASP A 349 -13.04 0.38 3.43
N LEU A 350 -12.55 -0.85 3.30
CA LEU A 350 -11.23 -1.33 3.72
C LEU A 350 -10.34 -1.54 2.50
N PHE A 351 -9.10 -1.06 2.55
CA PHE A 351 -8.12 -1.30 1.50
C PHE A 351 -7.46 -2.68 1.70
N VAL A 352 -8.16 -3.74 1.32
CA VAL A 352 -7.62 -5.11 1.32
C VAL A 352 -7.15 -5.45 -0.09
N SER A 353 -5.84 -5.63 -0.25
CA SER A 353 -5.19 -5.93 -1.53
C SER A 353 -4.73 -7.39 -1.58
N GLY A 354 -4.94 -8.07 -2.70
CA GLY A 354 -4.56 -9.46 -2.89
C GLY A 354 -3.15 -9.66 -3.45
N GLY A 355 -2.65 -10.88 -3.32
CA GLY A 355 -1.29 -11.24 -3.67
C GLY A 355 -0.30 -10.78 -2.59
N ALA A 356 0.04 -11.67 -1.65
CA ALA A 356 0.88 -11.34 -0.50
C ALA A 356 2.22 -12.09 -0.51
N GLU A 357 2.76 -12.37 -1.68
CA GLU A 357 4.06 -13.02 -1.81
C GLU A 357 5.13 -12.23 -1.05
N HIS A 358 5.77 -12.84 -0.06
CA HIS A 358 6.73 -12.24 0.87
C HIS A 358 6.19 -11.03 1.68
N GLN A 359 4.88 -10.94 1.87
CA GLN A 359 4.20 -9.87 2.63
C GLN A 359 3.44 -10.47 3.82
N GLY A 360 4.17 -10.86 4.85
CA GLY A 360 3.66 -11.67 5.95
C GLY A 360 3.86 -13.17 5.70
N PRO A 361 3.49 -14.02 6.66
CA PRO A 361 3.56 -15.47 6.54
C PRO A 361 2.58 -15.99 5.48
N ASP A 362 2.81 -17.20 4.97
CA ASP A 362 1.96 -17.86 3.98
C ASP A 362 0.50 -17.95 4.45
N GLY A 363 -0.42 -17.35 3.70
CA GLY A 363 -1.85 -17.26 4.00
C GLY A 363 -2.24 -16.18 5.01
N GLY A 364 -1.27 -15.45 5.54
CA GLY A 364 -1.46 -14.26 6.39
C GLY A 364 -1.21 -12.97 5.64
N GLY A 365 -0.76 -11.95 6.37
CA GLY A 365 -0.39 -10.66 5.78
C GLY A 365 -0.38 -9.50 6.77
N PRO A 366 0.27 -8.40 6.43
CA PRO A 366 0.26 -7.20 7.26
C PRO A 366 -1.11 -6.53 7.26
N VAL A 367 -1.43 -5.91 8.38
CA VAL A 367 -2.55 -4.97 8.53
C VAL A 367 -2.04 -3.73 9.26
N ALA A 368 -2.24 -2.56 8.66
CA ALA A 368 -1.95 -1.27 9.27
C ALA A 368 -3.23 -0.45 9.43
N ILE A 369 -3.32 0.31 10.51
CA ILE A 369 -4.51 1.08 10.85
C ILE A 369 -4.09 2.51 11.18
N ILE A 370 -4.76 3.49 10.56
CA ILE A 370 -4.57 4.90 10.85
C ILE A 370 -5.81 5.41 11.58
N VAL A 371 -5.58 6.09 12.71
CA VAL A 371 -6.66 6.66 13.53
C VAL A 371 -6.41 8.14 13.83
N SER A 372 -7.49 8.88 14.12
CA SER A 372 -7.40 10.16 14.83
C SER A 372 -7.43 9.92 16.34
N ARG A 373 -6.53 10.58 17.05
CA ARG A 373 -6.48 10.58 18.53
C ARG A 373 -7.43 11.62 19.16
N ASP A 374 -8.00 12.50 18.31
CA ASP A 374 -9.00 13.50 18.72
C ASP A 374 -10.37 12.87 18.99
#